data_281c1cfa940b7fc10ea3b15b43f893b5
#
_entry.id   281c1cfa940b7fc10ea3b15b43f893b5
#
_cell.length_a   1.000
_cell.length_b   1.000
_cell.length_c   1.000
_cell.angle_alpha   90.00
_cell.angle_beta   90.00
_cell.angle_gamma   90.00
#
_symmetry.space_group_name_H-M   'P 1'
#
loop_
_entity.id
_entity.type
_entity.pdbx_description
1 polymer ?
#
loop_
_entity_poly.entity_id
_entity_poly.type
_entity_poly.pdbx_seq_one_letter_code
_entity_poly.pdbx_strand_id
1 'polypeptide(L)'
;MTVLSGLRERLRPQPFRSYPLWRQALAVALIVLAGLAAGAGAWAGYLRATGNIHEVEPGRVYRSGQLWPSQLASLIRDKGIRTVINLRGENPGRDWYDDEVRVTTAAGVRHISLPLSANAEPGEALLDRLIATLGSAEQPMLIHCEAGADRSGLASALYKLINKGEDPAEADRQLSFRYGHFPWLMSRTGAMDRTFWRVAASRQSGGRVESKP
;
A
#
# COMPACT_ATOMS: atom_id res chain seq x y z
N MET A 1 4.91 -38.94 -68.43
CA MET A 1 4.28 -39.20 -67.14
C MET A 1 5.25 -38.98 -65.95
N THR A 2 6.03 -37.86 -65.91
CA THR A 2 7.13 -37.71 -64.90
C THR A 2 7.12 -36.39 -64.15
N VAL A 3 6.03 -35.57 -64.22
CA VAL A 3 5.99 -34.26 -63.56
C VAL A 3 5.10 -34.25 -62.29
N LEU A 4 4.28 -35.30 -62.08
CA LEU A 4 3.37 -35.34 -60.94
C LEU A 4 3.92 -36.03 -59.67
N SER A 5 5.10 -36.69 -59.76
CA SER A 5 5.72 -37.33 -58.59
C SER A 5 6.49 -36.33 -57.69
N GLY A 6 7.00 -35.21 -58.20
CA GLY A 6 7.76 -34.24 -57.45
C GLY A 6 6.89 -33.28 -56.57
N LEU A 7 5.57 -33.18 -56.83
CA LEU A 7 4.71 -32.30 -56.06
C LEU A 7 4.15 -32.98 -54.76
N ARG A 8 4.10 -34.31 -54.74
CA ARG A 8 3.63 -35.05 -53.55
C ARG A 8 4.69 -35.16 -52.43
N GLU A 9 5.94 -34.95 -52.74
CA GLU A 9 7.01 -35.01 -51.74
C GLU A 9 7.18 -33.71 -50.95
N ARG A 10 6.70 -32.58 -51.51
CA ARG A 10 6.80 -31.25 -50.84
C ARG A 10 5.62 -31.03 -49.84
N LEU A 11 4.65 -31.88 -49.82
CA LEU A 11 3.46 -31.79 -48.92
C LEU A 11 3.48 -32.80 -47.79
N ARG A 12 4.60 -33.47 -47.51
CA ARG A 12 4.72 -34.27 -46.29
C ARG A 12 4.64 -33.34 -45.09
N PRO A 13 3.67 -33.46 -44.21
CA PRO A 13 3.66 -32.70 -42.97
C PRO A 13 4.96 -33.01 -42.23
N GLN A 14 5.77 -31.97 -41.96
CA GLN A 14 6.95 -32.13 -41.15
C GLN A 14 6.52 -32.70 -39.81
N PRO A 15 7.21 -33.75 -39.29
CA PRO A 15 6.86 -34.29 -37.99
C PRO A 15 6.93 -33.17 -36.99
N PHE A 16 5.88 -32.95 -36.20
CA PHE A 16 5.88 -32.04 -35.09
C PHE A 16 7.11 -32.34 -34.25
N ARG A 17 8.09 -31.44 -34.31
CA ARG A 17 9.32 -31.53 -33.52
C ARG A 17 8.87 -31.36 -32.06
N SER A 18 8.67 -32.47 -31.35
CA SER A 18 8.36 -32.45 -29.94
C SER A 18 9.57 -31.83 -29.23
N TYR A 19 9.41 -30.61 -28.77
CA TYR A 19 10.42 -29.98 -27.95
C TYR A 19 10.67 -30.83 -26.69
N PRO A 20 11.91 -30.98 -26.24
CA PRO A 20 12.22 -31.75 -25.04
C PRO A 20 11.40 -31.20 -23.84
N LEU A 21 10.96 -32.09 -22.98
CA LEU A 21 10.05 -31.78 -21.85
C LEU A 21 10.50 -30.58 -21.00
N TRP A 22 11.81 -30.42 -20.80
CA TRP A 22 12.35 -29.28 -20.05
C TRP A 22 12.07 -27.92 -20.72
N ARG A 23 12.06 -27.83 -22.08
CA ARG A 23 11.70 -26.61 -22.81
C ARG A 23 10.22 -26.27 -22.68
N GLN A 24 9.38 -27.30 -22.71
CA GLN A 24 7.93 -27.14 -22.49
C GLN A 24 7.68 -26.68 -21.06
N ALA A 25 8.32 -27.30 -20.05
CA ALA A 25 8.21 -26.90 -18.66
C ALA A 25 8.70 -25.44 -18.43
N LEU A 26 9.83 -25.07 -19.07
CA LEU A 26 10.32 -23.70 -19.00
C LEU A 26 9.35 -22.70 -19.63
N ALA A 27 8.78 -23.02 -20.79
CA ALA A 27 7.79 -22.16 -21.45
C ALA A 27 6.54 -21.98 -20.57
N VAL A 28 6.03 -23.04 -19.97
CA VAL A 28 4.90 -22.97 -19.04
C VAL A 28 5.26 -22.13 -17.81
N ALA A 29 6.43 -22.33 -17.22
CA ALA A 29 6.89 -21.54 -16.08
C ALA A 29 6.97 -20.03 -16.41
N LEU A 30 7.52 -19.67 -17.58
CA LEU A 30 7.59 -18.31 -18.04
C LEU A 30 6.21 -17.69 -18.29
N ILE A 31 5.28 -18.44 -18.87
CA ILE A 31 3.89 -17.99 -19.06
C ILE A 31 3.21 -17.74 -17.72
N VAL A 32 3.38 -18.65 -16.76
CA VAL A 32 2.82 -18.49 -15.40
C VAL A 32 3.40 -17.26 -14.71
N LEU A 33 4.74 -17.09 -14.76
CA LEU A 33 5.41 -15.92 -14.18
C LEU A 33 4.96 -14.61 -14.84
N ALA A 34 4.82 -14.59 -16.15
CA ALA A 34 4.31 -13.43 -16.89
C ALA A 34 2.85 -13.12 -16.49
N GLY A 35 2.02 -14.14 -16.34
CA GLY A 35 0.63 -14.00 -15.87
C GLY A 35 0.55 -13.44 -14.45
N LEU A 36 1.37 -13.94 -13.53
CA LEU A 36 1.46 -13.42 -12.16
C LEU A 36 1.94 -11.96 -12.12
N ALA A 37 2.95 -11.63 -12.91
CA ALA A 37 3.46 -10.26 -13.01
C ALA A 37 2.40 -9.30 -13.59
N ALA A 38 1.70 -9.72 -14.64
CA ALA A 38 0.60 -8.94 -15.23
C ALA A 38 -0.55 -8.75 -14.23
N GLY A 39 -0.93 -9.78 -13.48
CA GLY A 39 -1.95 -9.71 -12.43
C GLY A 39 -1.56 -8.76 -11.30
N ALA A 40 -0.32 -8.83 -10.83
CA ALA A 40 0.21 -7.90 -9.82
C ALA A 40 0.25 -6.45 -10.33
N GLY A 41 0.67 -6.24 -11.58
CA GLY A 41 0.65 -4.93 -12.23
C GLY A 41 -0.76 -4.35 -12.38
N ALA A 42 -1.72 -5.16 -12.80
CA ALA A 42 -3.12 -4.78 -12.91
C ALA A 42 -3.70 -4.40 -11.53
N TRP A 43 -3.39 -5.17 -10.50
CA TRP A 43 -3.80 -4.88 -9.12
C TRP A 43 -3.22 -3.55 -8.63
N ALA A 44 -1.91 -3.33 -8.80
CA ALA A 44 -1.26 -2.06 -8.44
C ALA A 44 -1.86 -0.87 -9.21
N GLY A 45 -2.14 -1.04 -10.50
CA GLY A 45 -2.81 -0.05 -11.34
C GLY A 45 -4.24 0.26 -10.85
N TYR A 46 -5.00 -0.75 -10.48
CA TYR A 46 -6.33 -0.60 -9.89
C TYR A 46 -6.30 0.21 -8.58
N LEU A 47 -5.40 -0.16 -7.65
CA LEU A 47 -5.25 0.58 -6.39
C LEU A 47 -4.90 2.05 -6.65
N ARG A 48 -4.01 2.32 -7.60
CA ARG A 48 -3.62 3.69 -7.95
C ARG A 48 -4.77 4.48 -8.59
N ALA A 49 -5.53 3.87 -9.49
CA ALA A 49 -6.66 4.51 -10.17
C ALA A 49 -7.82 4.82 -9.21
N THR A 50 -8.08 3.93 -8.26
CA THR A 50 -9.14 4.09 -7.24
C THR A 50 -8.71 4.93 -6.03
N GLY A 51 -7.43 5.38 -5.98
CA GLY A 51 -6.86 6.11 -4.85
C GLY A 51 -6.57 5.25 -3.63
N ASN A 52 -6.72 3.92 -3.72
CA ASN A 52 -6.49 2.98 -2.60
C ASN A 52 -7.23 3.41 -1.31
N ILE A 53 -8.49 3.86 -1.47
CA ILE A 53 -9.30 4.37 -0.37
C ILE A 53 -9.94 3.21 0.39
N HIS A 54 -9.69 3.15 1.70
CA HIS A 54 -10.26 2.14 2.59
C HIS A 54 -10.62 2.72 3.96
N GLU A 55 -11.54 2.09 4.64
CA GLU A 55 -11.85 2.38 6.04
C GLU A 55 -10.90 1.59 6.95
N VAL A 56 -10.27 2.27 7.89
CA VAL A 56 -9.48 1.70 8.98
C VAL A 56 -10.36 1.47 10.20
N GLU A 57 -11.18 2.47 10.54
CA GLU A 57 -12.30 2.37 11.49
C GLU A 57 -13.54 2.94 10.81
N PRO A 58 -14.65 2.19 10.76
CA PRO A 58 -15.86 2.62 10.08
C PRO A 58 -16.35 3.99 10.51
N GLY A 59 -16.53 4.89 9.55
CA GLY A 59 -17.01 6.25 9.76
C GLY A 59 -16.04 7.21 10.47
N ARG A 60 -14.86 6.77 10.91
CA ARG A 60 -13.96 7.58 11.74
C ARG A 60 -12.54 7.74 11.17
N VAL A 61 -11.96 6.68 10.63
CA VAL A 61 -10.60 6.71 10.12
C VAL A 61 -10.52 6.05 8.75
N TYR A 62 -10.02 6.80 7.81
CA TYR A 62 -9.82 6.39 6.42
C TYR A 62 -8.34 6.40 6.07
N ARG A 63 -7.97 5.57 5.11
CA ARG A 63 -6.63 5.57 4.52
C ARG A 63 -6.72 5.67 3.01
N SER A 64 -5.69 6.26 2.37
CA SER A 64 -5.61 6.32 0.91
C SER A 64 -4.18 6.47 0.41
N GLY A 65 -4.03 6.37 -0.91
CA GLY A 65 -2.92 6.96 -1.66
C GLY A 65 -3.09 8.46 -1.84
N GLN A 66 -2.20 9.07 -2.62
CA GLN A 66 -2.37 10.46 -3.05
C GLN A 66 -3.60 10.57 -3.94
N LEU A 67 -4.56 11.35 -3.51
CA LEU A 67 -5.81 11.57 -4.24
C LEU A 67 -5.66 12.76 -5.19
N TRP A 68 -6.39 12.71 -6.32
CA TRP A 68 -6.60 13.89 -7.14
C TRP A 68 -7.44 14.92 -6.38
N PRO A 69 -7.31 16.22 -6.66
CA PRO A 69 -8.07 17.28 -5.97
C PRO A 69 -9.57 17.03 -5.91
N SER A 70 -10.16 16.56 -7.02
CA SER A 70 -11.60 16.22 -7.05
C SER A 70 -11.98 15.03 -6.20
N GLN A 71 -11.13 13.99 -6.15
CA GLN A 71 -11.35 12.82 -5.29
C GLN A 71 -11.25 13.21 -3.81
N LEU A 72 -10.24 14.00 -3.45
CA LEU A 72 -10.06 14.48 -2.08
C LEU A 72 -11.26 15.34 -1.66
N ALA A 73 -11.68 16.30 -2.47
CA ALA A 73 -12.83 17.15 -2.19
C ALA A 73 -14.12 16.33 -2.02
N SER A 74 -14.33 15.31 -2.86
CA SER A 74 -15.49 14.41 -2.72
C SER A 74 -15.40 13.60 -1.43
N LEU A 75 -14.24 13.01 -1.11
CA LEU A 75 -14.07 12.22 0.11
C LEU A 75 -14.27 13.07 1.38
N ILE A 76 -13.76 14.30 1.40
CA ILE A 76 -13.96 15.26 2.50
C ILE A 76 -15.44 15.49 2.71
N ARG A 77 -16.18 15.82 1.66
CA ARG A 77 -17.62 16.10 1.72
C ARG A 77 -18.44 14.88 2.12
N ASP A 78 -18.19 13.75 1.44
CA ASP A 78 -19.03 12.55 1.54
C ASP A 78 -18.79 11.78 2.84
N LYS A 79 -17.59 11.88 3.43
CA LYS A 79 -17.21 11.24 4.70
C LYS A 79 -17.08 12.22 5.86
N GLY A 80 -17.27 13.51 5.63
CA GLY A 80 -17.17 14.56 6.66
C GLY A 80 -15.76 14.68 7.25
N ILE A 81 -14.70 14.45 6.46
CA ILE A 81 -13.31 14.47 6.96
C ILE A 81 -13.00 15.81 7.62
N ARG A 82 -12.42 15.77 8.82
CA ARG A 82 -11.99 16.92 9.61
C ARG A 82 -10.49 17.12 9.61
N THR A 83 -9.73 16.03 9.46
CA THR A 83 -8.25 16.08 9.42
C THR A 83 -7.72 15.25 8.29
N VAL A 84 -6.76 15.79 7.52
CA VAL A 84 -5.94 15.06 6.55
C VAL A 84 -4.52 14.97 7.10
N ILE A 85 -4.00 13.75 7.24
CA ILE A 85 -2.64 13.45 7.70
C ILE A 85 -1.83 12.98 6.50
N ASN A 86 -1.01 13.87 5.97
CA ASN A 86 -0.09 13.62 4.88
C ASN A 86 1.23 13.05 5.40
N LEU A 87 1.50 11.78 5.12
CA LEU A 87 2.72 11.08 5.53
C LEU A 87 3.90 11.24 4.55
N ARG A 88 3.76 12.13 3.55
CA ARG A 88 4.83 12.45 2.58
C ARG A 88 5.65 13.68 3.02
N GLY A 89 5.19 14.38 4.05
CA GLY A 89 5.78 15.63 4.51
C GLY A 89 5.35 16.84 3.67
N GLU A 90 5.85 17.99 4.04
CA GLU A 90 5.65 19.24 3.32
C GLU A 90 6.49 19.24 2.04
N ASN A 91 5.87 19.64 0.94
CA ASN A 91 6.50 19.70 -0.38
C ASN A 91 5.99 20.92 -1.16
N PRO A 92 6.16 22.13 -0.67
CA PRO A 92 5.68 23.35 -1.33
C PRO A 92 6.30 23.49 -2.73
N GLY A 93 5.48 23.92 -3.71
CA GLY A 93 5.85 24.02 -5.12
C GLY A 93 5.70 22.71 -5.90
N ARG A 94 5.17 21.65 -5.26
CA ARG A 94 4.77 20.43 -5.95
C ARG A 94 3.26 20.43 -6.14
N ASP A 95 2.79 20.29 -7.36
CA ASP A 95 1.37 20.38 -7.73
C ASP A 95 0.47 19.52 -6.81
N TRP A 96 0.88 18.26 -6.56
CA TRP A 96 0.09 17.36 -5.72
C TRP A 96 -0.05 17.84 -4.26
N TYR A 97 0.97 18.55 -3.73
CA TYR A 97 0.96 19.07 -2.36
C TYR A 97 0.20 20.40 -2.28
N ASP A 98 0.48 21.30 -3.21
CA ASP A 98 -0.16 22.63 -3.24
C ASP A 98 -1.67 22.48 -3.51
N ASP A 99 -2.05 21.55 -4.39
CA ASP A 99 -3.45 21.20 -4.63
C ASP A 99 -4.14 20.62 -3.40
N GLU A 100 -3.47 19.73 -2.66
CA GLU A 100 -3.99 19.14 -1.44
C GLU A 100 -4.20 20.20 -0.34
N VAL A 101 -3.22 21.05 -0.12
CA VAL A 101 -3.33 22.19 0.82
C VAL A 101 -4.47 23.12 0.42
N ARG A 102 -4.60 23.44 -0.87
CA ARG A 102 -5.67 24.28 -1.39
C ARG A 102 -7.05 23.67 -1.14
N VAL A 103 -7.23 22.37 -1.42
CA VAL A 103 -8.50 21.66 -1.22
C VAL A 103 -8.85 21.58 0.27
N THR A 104 -7.92 21.22 1.13
CA THR A 104 -8.16 21.11 2.57
C THR A 104 -8.45 22.48 3.20
N THR A 105 -7.72 23.52 2.80
CA THR A 105 -7.96 24.90 3.27
C THR A 105 -9.35 25.39 2.84
N ALA A 106 -9.72 25.20 1.57
CA ALA A 106 -11.04 25.61 1.06
C ALA A 106 -12.21 24.90 1.76
N ALA A 107 -11.97 23.66 2.23
CA ALA A 107 -12.96 22.87 2.97
C ALA A 107 -12.94 23.11 4.49
N GLY A 108 -12.03 23.94 5.03
CA GLY A 108 -11.86 24.13 6.48
C GLY A 108 -11.35 22.89 7.22
N VAL A 109 -10.65 22.01 6.51
CA VAL A 109 -10.10 20.74 7.03
C VAL A 109 -8.68 20.96 7.52
N ARG A 110 -8.36 20.44 8.71
CA ARG A 110 -7.00 20.51 9.25
C ARG A 110 -6.04 19.63 8.43
N HIS A 111 -4.96 20.22 7.92
CA HIS A 111 -3.92 19.53 7.19
C HIS A 111 -2.67 19.39 8.06
N ILE A 112 -2.17 18.14 8.24
CA ILE A 112 -1.00 17.83 9.05
C ILE A 112 -0.01 17.07 8.19
N SER A 113 1.23 17.56 8.07
CA SER A 113 2.29 16.90 7.32
C SER A 113 3.33 16.28 8.24
N LEU A 114 3.61 14.98 8.03
CA LEU A 114 4.62 14.19 8.74
C LEU A 114 5.56 13.53 7.70
N PRO A 115 6.87 13.85 7.70
CA PRO A 115 7.79 13.40 6.65
C PRO A 115 8.33 11.98 6.89
N LEU A 116 7.47 10.96 6.75
CA LEU A 116 7.89 9.58 6.85
C LEU A 116 8.56 9.09 5.55
N SER A 117 9.61 8.27 5.68
CA SER A 117 10.18 7.51 4.57
C SER A 117 9.48 6.14 4.48
N ALA A 118 9.18 5.67 3.27
CA ALA A 118 8.70 4.30 3.08
C ALA A 118 9.83 3.26 3.22
N ASN A 119 11.09 3.69 3.09
CA ASN A 119 12.27 2.82 2.98
C ASN A 119 13.16 2.80 4.23
N ALA A 120 12.79 3.56 5.25
CA ALA A 120 13.55 3.66 6.50
C ALA A 120 12.60 3.75 7.69
N GLU A 121 13.04 3.18 8.81
CA GLU A 121 12.31 3.33 10.08
C GLU A 121 12.34 4.80 10.51
N PRO A 122 11.20 5.37 10.95
CA PRO A 122 11.19 6.72 11.49
C PRO A 122 12.02 6.79 12.78
N GLY A 123 12.73 7.90 12.96
CA GLY A 123 13.35 8.17 14.24
C GLY A 123 12.31 8.35 15.35
N GLU A 124 12.71 8.12 16.62
CA GLU A 124 11.79 8.11 17.77
C GLU A 124 10.92 9.38 17.85
N ALA A 125 11.51 10.54 17.72
CA ALA A 125 10.76 11.81 17.78
C ALA A 125 9.66 11.93 16.71
N LEU A 126 9.90 11.40 15.49
CA LEU A 126 8.90 11.39 14.42
C LEU A 126 7.83 10.33 14.66
N LEU A 127 8.22 9.17 15.20
CA LEU A 127 7.31 8.11 15.58
C LEU A 127 6.38 8.57 16.70
N ASP A 128 6.90 9.22 17.74
CA ASP A 128 6.11 9.77 18.83
C ASP A 128 5.15 10.86 18.33
N ARG A 129 5.61 11.73 17.43
CA ARG A 129 4.74 12.71 16.76
C ARG A 129 3.61 12.04 15.96
N LEU A 130 3.91 10.96 15.23
CA LEU A 130 2.89 10.21 14.50
C LEU A 130 1.84 9.64 15.47
N ILE A 131 2.29 8.95 16.52
CA ILE A 131 1.42 8.33 17.52
C ILE A 131 0.54 9.38 18.21
N ALA A 132 1.14 10.49 18.65
CA ALA A 132 0.40 11.59 19.28
C ALA A 132 -0.63 12.22 18.32
N THR A 133 -0.26 12.39 17.04
CA THR A 133 -1.17 12.91 16.00
C THR A 133 -2.35 11.97 15.78
N LEU A 134 -2.11 10.66 15.67
CA LEU A 134 -3.17 9.66 15.49
C LEU A 134 -4.16 9.63 16.67
N GLY A 135 -3.68 9.91 17.89
CA GLY A 135 -4.51 9.93 19.11
C GLY A 135 -5.29 11.23 19.31
N SER A 136 -4.81 12.36 18.77
CA SER A 136 -5.37 13.69 19.03
C SER A 136 -6.05 14.35 17.83
N ALA A 137 -5.90 13.80 16.62
CA ALA A 137 -6.49 14.35 15.41
C ALA A 137 -8.03 14.30 15.47
N GLU A 138 -8.66 15.41 15.09
CA GLU A 138 -10.12 15.46 14.97
C GLU A 138 -10.60 14.49 13.89
N GLN A 139 -11.61 13.70 14.25
CA GLN A 139 -12.20 12.70 13.37
C GLN A 139 -13.52 13.19 12.75
N PRO A 140 -13.94 12.68 11.59
CA PRO A 140 -13.25 11.66 10.78
C PRO A 140 -11.93 12.14 10.19
N MET A 141 -10.91 11.28 10.16
CA MET A 141 -9.59 11.63 9.61
C MET A 141 -9.20 10.74 8.42
N LEU A 142 -8.45 11.32 7.49
CA LEU A 142 -7.81 10.64 6.36
C LEU A 142 -6.31 10.56 6.59
N ILE A 143 -5.76 9.37 6.56
CA ILE A 143 -4.33 9.09 6.62
C ILE A 143 -3.86 8.70 5.23
N HIS A 144 -2.92 9.42 4.64
CA HIS A 144 -2.47 9.06 3.31
C HIS A 144 -0.95 9.19 3.12
N CYS A 145 -0.47 8.50 2.08
CA CYS A 145 0.88 8.68 1.56
C CYS A 145 0.84 8.71 0.03
N GLU A 146 1.88 8.28 -0.68
CA GLU A 146 1.87 8.26 -2.15
C GLU A 146 0.99 7.14 -2.71
N ALA A 147 1.30 5.87 -2.34
CA ALA A 147 0.58 4.70 -2.82
C ALA A 147 -0.56 4.24 -1.89
N GLY A 148 -0.63 4.75 -0.66
CA GLY A 148 -1.57 4.28 0.35
C GLY A 148 -1.21 2.92 0.95
N ALA A 149 -0.01 2.41 0.68
CA ALA A 149 0.44 1.07 1.07
C ALA A 149 1.26 1.07 2.37
N ASP A 150 2.50 1.53 2.28
CA ASP A 150 3.52 1.33 3.32
C ASP A 150 3.34 2.28 4.52
N ARG A 151 3.57 3.58 4.33
CA ARG A 151 3.45 4.60 5.39
C ARG A 151 2.04 4.70 5.94
N SER A 152 1.03 4.68 5.06
CA SER A 152 -0.38 4.64 5.48
C SER A 152 -0.71 3.33 6.18
N GLY A 153 -0.09 2.21 5.77
CA GLY A 153 -0.17 0.91 6.44
C GLY A 153 0.33 0.98 7.87
N LEU A 154 1.56 1.48 8.07
CA LEU A 154 2.14 1.66 9.40
C LEU A 154 1.27 2.55 10.29
N ALA A 155 0.87 3.73 9.82
CA ALA A 155 0.05 4.63 10.60
C ALA A 155 -1.31 4.02 10.96
N SER A 156 -1.94 3.30 10.04
CA SER A 156 -3.21 2.60 10.29
C SER A 156 -3.05 1.44 11.28
N ALA A 157 -1.95 0.67 11.17
CA ALA A 157 -1.65 -0.41 12.10
C ALA A 157 -1.39 0.13 13.53
N LEU A 158 -0.61 1.22 13.64
CA LEU A 158 -0.38 1.89 14.92
C LEU A 158 -1.67 2.44 15.52
N TYR A 159 -2.53 3.05 14.71
CA TYR A 159 -3.85 3.49 15.16
C TYR A 159 -4.66 2.34 15.75
N LYS A 160 -4.75 1.23 15.04
CA LYS A 160 -5.46 0.04 15.50
C LYS A 160 -4.88 -0.53 16.80
N LEU A 161 -3.57 -0.68 16.86
CA LEU A 161 -2.87 -1.19 18.03
C LEU A 161 -3.03 -0.29 19.26
N ILE A 162 -2.84 1.02 19.08
CA ILE A 162 -2.69 1.96 20.21
C ILE A 162 -4.03 2.58 20.60
N ASN A 163 -4.78 3.08 19.62
CA ASN A 163 -6.02 3.80 19.90
C ASN A 163 -7.23 2.87 20.05
N LYS A 164 -7.18 1.67 19.44
CA LYS A 164 -8.25 0.68 19.53
C LYS A 164 -7.92 -0.47 20.47
N GLY A 165 -6.66 -0.67 20.84
CA GLY A 165 -6.22 -1.80 21.67
C GLY A 165 -6.37 -3.15 20.98
N GLU A 166 -6.35 -3.17 19.63
CA GLU A 166 -6.46 -4.41 18.88
C GLU A 166 -5.22 -5.29 19.07
N ASP A 167 -5.40 -6.60 18.90
CA ASP A 167 -4.29 -7.54 18.91
C ASP A 167 -3.25 -7.16 17.84
N PRO A 168 -1.94 -7.26 18.15
CA PRO A 168 -0.89 -6.90 17.20
C PRO A 168 -1.01 -7.58 15.83
N ALA A 169 -1.38 -8.89 15.79
CA ALA A 169 -1.52 -9.61 14.53
C ALA A 169 -2.72 -9.12 13.71
N GLU A 170 -3.80 -8.68 14.36
CA GLU A 170 -4.94 -8.07 13.66
C GLU A 170 -4.60 -6.67 13.14
N ALA A 171 -3.92 -5.86 13.95
CA ALA A 171 -3.49 -4.52 13.57
C ALA A 171 -2.48 -4.55 12.41
N ASP A 172 -1.57 -5.54 12.39
CA ASP A 172 -0.57 -5.77 11.34
C ASP A 172 -1.20 -6.02 9.96
N ARG A 173 -2.44 -6.48 9.89
CA ARG A 173 -3.17 -6.64 8.61
C ARG A 173 -3.30 -5.35 7.81
N GLN A 174 -3.08 -4.19 8.42
CA GLN A 174 -2.98 -2.91 7.72
C GLN A 174 -1.72 -2.80 6.87
N LEU A 175 -0.69 -3.61 7.16
CA LEU A 175 0.54 -3.81 6.39
C LEU A 175 0.40 -5.10 5.55
N SER A 176 -0.41 -5.06 4.51
CA SER A 176 -0.68 -6.27 3.71
C SER A 176 -0.75 -5.98 2.20
N PHE A 177 -0.59 -7.04 1.43
CA PHE A 177 -0.71 -7.01 -0.03
C PHE A 177 -2.09 -6.47 -0.51
N ARG A 178 -3.12 -6.63 0.30
CA ARG A 178 -4.45 -6.06 0.02
C ARG A 178 -4.38 -4.57 -0.29
N TYR A 179 -3.48 -3.85 0.36
CA TYR A 179 -3.28 -2.40 0.21
C TYR A 179 -2.06 -2.06 -0.65
N GLY A 180 -1.43 -3.06 -1.25
CA GLY A 180 -0.22 -2.90 -2.06
C GLY A 180 1.09 -2.89 -1.27
N HIS A 181 1.06 -3.22 0.02
CA HIS A 181 2.29 -3.39 0.80
C HIS A 181 2.95 -4.72 0.46
N PHE A 182 4.24 -4.66 0.06
CA PHE A 182 5.02 -5.81 -0.38
C PHE A 182 6.44 -5.74 0.17
N PRO A 183 6.70 -6.22 1.41
CA PRO A 183 7.99 -6.06 2.09
C PRO A 183 9.05 -7.10 1.69
N TRP A 184 8.78 -7.95 0.69
CA TRP A 184 9.65 -9.07 0.30
C TRP A 184 10.59 -8.73 -0.85
N LEU A 185 11.51 -9.67 -1.14
CA LEU A 185 12.52 -9.59 -2.17
C LEU A 185 13.49 -8.41 -1.90
N MET A 186 13.62 -7.48 -2.84
CA MET A 186 14.51 -6.31 -2.74
C MET A 186 13.80 -5.06 -2.19
N SER A 187 12.57 -5.17 -1.73
CA SER A 187 11.81 -4.05 -1.18
C SER A 187 12.38 -3.60 0.17
N ARG A 188 12.56 -2.27 0.31
CA ARG A 188 12.97 -1.67 1.58
C ARG A 188 11.80 -1.35 2.50
N THR A 189 10.57 -1.58 2.05
CA THR A 189 9.35 -1.23 2.80
C THR A 189 9.14 -2.07 4.05
N GLY A 190 9.86 -3.18 4.22
CA GLY A 190 9.95 -3.93 5.49
C GLY A 190 10.40 -3.10 6.70
N ALA A 191 10.87 -1.85 6.48
CA ALA A 191 11.08 -0.90 7.56
C ALA A 191 9.78 -0.56 8.30
N MET A 192 8.63 -0.58 7.62
CA MET A 192 7.33 -0.32 8.24
C MET A 192 6.94 -1.45 9.17
N ASP A 193 7.14 -2.70 8.75
CA ASP A 193 6.87 -3.89 9.57
C ASP A 193 7.74 -3.91 10.81
N ARG A 194 9.05 -3.67 10.66
CA ARG A 194 9.97 -3.61 11.81
C ARG A 194 9.59 -2.53 12.81
N THR A 195 9.20 -1.34 12.32
CA THR A 195 8.74 -0.25 13.18
C THR A 195 7.48 -0.67 13.94
N PHE A 196 6.51 -1.24 13.26
CA PHE A 196 5.25 -1.70 13.88
C PHE A 196 5.53 -2.72 14.98
N TRP A 197 6.28 -3.79 14.66
CA TRP A 197 6.54 -4.87 15.62
C TRP A 197 7.43 -4.42 16.79
N ARG A 198 8.33 -3.46 16.59
CA ARG A 198 9.09 -2.85 17.68
C ARG A 198 8.17 -2.11 18.67
N VAL A 199 7.21 -1.34 18.17
CA VAL A 199 6.22 -0.67 19.01
C VAL A 199 5.31 -1.67 19.71
N ALA A 200 4.85 -2.69 19.01
CA ALA A 200 4.01 -3.75 19.61
C ALA A 200 4.71 -4.47 20.75
N ALA A 201 5.99 -4.84 20.57
CA ALA A 201 6.79 -5.51 21.58
C ALA A 201 7.04 -4.62 22.83
N SER A 202 7.33 -3.32 22.63
CA SER A 202 7.54 -2.40 23.76
C SER A 202 6.29 -2.24 24.63
N ARG A 203 5.10 -2.23 24.02
CA ARG A 203 3.84 -2.16 24.77
C ARG A 203 3.54 -3.43 25.56
N GLN A 204 3.84 -4.61 25.00
CA GLN A 204 3.67 -5.88 25.72
C GLN A 204 4.60 -6.00 26.94
N SER A 205 5.84 -5.49 26.83
CA SER A 205 6.79 -5.48 27.95
C SER A 205 6.42 -4.46 29.04
N GLY A 206 5.95 -3.27 28.66
CA GLY A 206 5.48 -2.23 29.60
C GLY A 206 4.24 -2.66 30.39
N GLY A 207 3.26 -3.27 29.75
CA GLY A 207 2.05 -3.77 30.41
C GLY A 207 2.28 -4.94 31.37
N ARG A 208 3.42 -5.64 31.24
CA ARG A 208 3.78 -6.75 32.14
C ARG A 208 4.41 -6.25 33.46
N VAL A 209 4.90 -5.02 33.50
CA VAL A 209 5.51 -4.41 34.71
C VAL A 209 4.45 -3.85 35.65
N GLU A 210 3.30 -3.37 35.14
CA GLU A 210 2.21 -2.83 35.97
C GLU A 210 1.28 -3.88 36.58
N SER A 211 1.36 -5.14 36.13
CA SER A 211 0.48 -6.22 36.58
C SER A 211 1.09 -7.16 37.66
N LYS A 212 2.13 -6.72 38.39
CA LYS A 212 2.66 -7.48 39.53
C LYS A 212 2.11 -6.88 40.82
N PRO A 213 1.25 -7.63 41.55
CA PRO A 213 0.72 -7.23 42.85
C PRO A 213 1.79 -7.13 43.92
#